data_2d7afff8231a02a1d0ce51a40d7f36da
#
_entry.id   2d7afff8231a02a1d0ce51a40d7f36da
#
_cell.length_a   1.000
_cell.length_b   1.000
_cell.length_c   1.000
_cell.angle_alpha   90.00
_cell.angle_beta   90.00
_cell.angle_gamma   90.00
#
_symmetry.space_group_name_H-M   'P 1'
#
loop_
_entity.id
_entity.type
_entity.pdbx_description
1 polymer ?
#
loop_
_entity_poly.entity_id
_entity_poly.type
_entity_poly.pdbx_seq_one_letter_code
_entity_poly.pdbx_strand_id
1 'polypeptide(L)'
;KLVICEKPSVGAAVAAALGVREKKDGYIEGNGYVISWCIGHLVGLAEAAAYGEQYRKWSYDSLPILPQEWQYTVAADKGKQFKILKDLMHRADVSEVVNACDAGREGELIFRFVYHQAGCKKPFTRLWISSMETDAIKSGFDNLKDGRRYDALYHSALCRAKADWLIGINATRLFSCLYGKTLNVG
;
A
#
# COMPACT_ATOMS: atom_id res chain seq x y z
N LYS A 1 -14.53 13.21 -4.58
CA LYS A 1 -13.99 11.87 -4.26
C LYS A 1 -12.48 11.86 -4.40
N LEU A 2 -11.76 11.21 -3.48
CA LEU A 2 -10.32 10.95 -3.61
C LEU A 2 -10.12 9.56 -4.24
N VAL A 3 -9.40 9.50 -5.36
CA VAL A 3 -9.03 8.25 -6.04
C VAL A 3 -7.56 7.96 -5.79
N ILE A 4 -7.24 6.77 -5.29
CA ILE A 4 -5.87 6.34 -5.03
C ILE A 4 -5.52 5.19 -5.95
N CYS A 5 -4.54 5.44 -6.83
CA CYS A 5 -4.00 4.50 -7.78
C CYS A 5 -2.70 3.86 -7.28
N GLU A 6 -2.27 2.75 -7.88
CA GLU A 6 -1.05 2.07 -7.48
C GLU A 6 0.22 2.81 -7.93
N LYS A 7 0.16 3.50 -9.07
CA LYS A 7 1.30 4.19 -9.67
C LYS A 7 0.88 5.44 -10.46
N PRO A 8 1.80 6.39 -10.70
CA PRO A 8 1.51 7.65 -11.38
C PRO A 8 0.86 7.48 -12.76
N SER A 9 1.29 6.50 -13.54
CA SER A 9 0.76 6.25 -14.89
C SER A 9 -0.72 5.85 -14.87
N VAL A 10 -1.13 5.05 -13.89
CA VAL A 10 -2.54 4.69 -13.68
C VAL A 10 -3.35 5.91 -13.25
N GLY A 11 -2.81 6.73 -12.34
CA GLY A 11 -3.43 7.98 -11.95
C GLY A 11 -3.66 8.94 -13.13
N ALA A 12 -2.68 9.05 -14.03
CA ALA A 12 -2.80 9.85 -15.24
C ALA A 12 -3.87 9.31 -16.20
N ALA A 13 -3.96 7.99 -16.39
CA ALA A 13 -5.00 7.36 -17.23
C ALA A 13 -6.40 7.58 -16.65
N VAL A 14 -6.58 7.39 -15.34
CA VAL A 14 -7.85 7.66 -14.66
C VAL A 14 -8.23 9.13 -14.76
N ALA A 15 -7.28 10.06 -14.57
CA ALA A 15 -7.50 11.49 -14.70
C ALA A 15 -7.98 11.86 -16.12
N ALA A 16 -7.31 11.32 -17.14
CA ALA A 16 -7.68 11.55 -18.54
C ALA A 16 -9.10 11.02 -18.83
N ALA A 17 -9.43 9.82 -18.39
CA ALA A 17 -10.75 9.20 -18.60
C ALA A 17 -11.88 9.99 -17.93
N LEU A 18 -11.63 10.57 -16.74
CA LEU A 18 -12.62 11.37 -15.99
C LEU A 18 -12.57 12.87 -16.32
N GLY A 19 -11.72 13.29 -17.25
CA GLY A 19 -11.59 14.69 -17.65
C GLY A 19 -10.97 15.60 -16.58
N VAL A 20 -10.20 15.03 -15.65
CA VAL A 20 -9.51 15.75 -14.57
C VAL A 20 -8.16 16.25 -15.09
N ARG A 21 -7.87 17.55 -14.95
CA ARG A 21 -6.74 18.16 -15.67
C ARG A 21 -5.79 18.99 -14.81
N GLU A 22 -6.21 19.49 -13.66
CA GLU A 22 -5.41 20.39 -12.84
C GLU A 22 -4.31 19.61 -12.09
N LYS A 23 -3.09 19.67 -12.60
CA LYS A 23 -1.93 18.98 -12.01
C LYS A 23 -1.39 19.74 -10.80
N LYS A 24 -1.15 19.00 -9.73
CA LYS A 24 -0.51 19.46 -8.49
C LYS A 24 0.69 18.57 -8.16
N ASP A 25 1.43 18.93 -7.13
CA ASP A 25 2.52 18.07 -6.65
C ASP A 25 1.95 16.79 -6.01
N GLY A 26 2.13 15.65 -6.68
CA GLY A 26 1.69 14.34 -6.23
C GLY A 26 0.22 13.99 -6.45
N TYR A 27 -0.59 14.84 -7.13
CA TYR A 27 -1.98 14.54 -7.47
C TYR A 27 -2.50 15.40 -8.64
N ILE A 28 -3.69 15.06 -9.13
CA ILE A 28 -4.41 15.81 -10.17
C ILE A 28 -5.83 16.04 -9.65
N GLU A 29 -6.40 17.24 -9.79
CA GLU A 29 -7.76 17.51 -9.31
C GLU A 29 -8.63 18.21 -10.35
N GLY A 30 -9.95 18.13 -10.18
CA GLY A 30 -10.98 18.72 -11.03
C GLY A 30 -12.21 17.82 -11.13
N ASN A 31 -13.30 18.34 -11.66
CA ASN A 31 -14.56 17.62 -11.90
C ASN A 31 -15.07 16.82 -10.67
N GLY A 32 -14.84 17.33 -9.45
CA GLY A 32 -15.24 16.64 -8.22
C GLY A 32 -14.35 15.46 -7.79
N TYR A 33 -13.22 15.25 -8.48
CA TYR A 33 -12.24 14.23 -8.18
C TYR A 33 -10.90 14.83 -7.77
N VAL A 34 -10.23 14.16 -6.86
CA VAL A 34 -8.82 14.30 -6.54
C VAL A 34 -8.18 12.95 -6.81
N ILE A 35 -7.22 12.88 -7.71
CA ILE A 35 -6.60 11.62 -8.13
C ILE A 35 -5.14 11.66 -7.73
N SER A 36 -4.74 10.74 -6.87
CA SER A 36 -3.37 10.57 -6.42
C SER A 36 -2.95 9.10 -6.53
N TRP A 37 -1.73 8.79 -6.19
CA TRP A 37 -1.16 7.47 -6.42
C TRP A 37 -0.15 7.07 -5.35
N CYS A 38 0.01 5.77 -5.19
CA CYS A 38 1.15 5.19 -4.52
C CYS A 38 2.35 5.14 -5.50
N ILE A 39 3.53 4.85 -4.96
CA ILE A 39 4.74 4.55 -5.74
C ILE A 39 5.12 3.11 -5.37
N GLY A 40 4.27 2.15 -5.76
CA GLY A 40 4.30 0.79 -5.24
C GLY A 40 4.01 0.78 -3.73
N HIS A 41 4.65 -0.10 -2.98
CA HIS A 41 4.48 -0.15 -1.52
C HIS A 41 5.06 1.09 -0.84
N LEU A 42 4.19 1.99 -0.37
CA LEU A 42 4.56 3.16 0.45
C LEU A 42 4.69 2.77 1.93
N VAL A 43 3.88 1.81 2.36
CA VAL A 43 3.83 1.30 3.71
C VAL A 43 4.07 -0.20 3.66
N GLY A 44 4.85 -0.72 4.58
CA GLY A 44 5.14 -2.15 4.71
C GLY A 44 5.18 -2.59 6.17
N LEU A 45 5.39 -3.87 6.39
CA LEU A 45 5.70 -4.40 7.72
C LEU A 45 7.06 -3.85 8.16
N ALA A 46 7.16 -3.48 9.43
CA ALA A 46 8.39 -2.93 9.99
C ALA A 46 9.53 -3.96 9.96
N GLU A 47 10.76 -3.47 9.89
CA GLU A 47 11.96 -4.31 9.99
C GLU A 47 12.11 -4.92 11.38
N ALA A 48 12.90 -5.98 11.49
CA ALA A 48 13.13 -6.69 12.73
C ALA A 48 13.59 -5.79 13.88
N ALA A 49 14.41 -4.78 13.60
CA ALA A 49 14.89 -3.82 14.60
C ALA A 49 13.79 -3.03 15.31
N ALA A 50 12.60 -2.90 14.68
CA ALA A 50 11.47 -2.23 15.31
C ALA A 50 10.85 -3.02 16.47
N TYR A 51 11.10 -4.32 16.51
CA TYR A 51 10.55 -5.23 17.54
C TYR A 51 11.46 -5.42 18.75
N GLY A 52 12.66 -4.84 18.74
CA GLY A 52 13.57 -4.84 19.88
C GLY A 52 15.03 -4.58 19.50
N GLU A 53 15.76 -3.93 20.40
CA GLU A 53 17.17 -3.56 20.20
C GLU A 53 18.06 -4.79 19.94
N GLN A 54 17.73 -5.95 20.55
CA GLN A 54 18.42 -7.23 20.34
C GLN A 54 18.38 -7.70 18.88
N TYR A 55 17.41 -7.24 18.09
CA TYR A 55 17.25 -7.61 16.68
C TYR A 55 18.02 -6.71 15.71
N ARG A 56 18.70 -5.67 16.18
CA ARG A 56 19.58 -4.83 15.32
C ARG A 56 20.78 -5.59 14.81
N LYS A 57 21.41 -6.38 15.67
CA LYS A 57 22.50 -7.27 15.28
C LYS A 57 21.95 -8.65 14.95
N TRP A 58 22.49 -9.25 13.89
CA TRP A 58 22.13 -10.60 13.54
C TRP A 58 22.89 -11.57 14.44
N SER A 59 22.16 -12.28 15.27
CA SER A 59 22.69 -13.28 16.20
C SER A 59 21.79 -14.50 16.17
N TYR A 60 22.40 -15.67 16.23
CA TYR A 60 21.70 -16.95 16.34
C TYR A 60 20.79 -16.98 17.59
N ASP A 61 21.28 -16.48 18.71
CA ASP A 61 20.58 -16.51 20.00
C ASP A 61 19.31 -15.60 20.02
N SER A 62 19.20 -14.68 19.06
CA SER A 62 18.03 -13.81 18.93
C SER A 62 16.92 -14.39 18.07
N LEU A 63 17.06 -15.58 17.53
CA LEU A 63 16.10 -16.25 16.67
C LEU A 63 15.30 -17.32 17.43
N PRO A 64 14.04 -17.56 17.03
CA PRO A 64 13.29 -16.88 15.97
C PRO A 64 12.71 -15.54 16.42
N ILE A 65 12.57 -14.60 15.48
CA ILE A 65 11.85 -13.34 15.68
C ILE A 65 10.37 -13.57 15.39
N LEU A 66 9.54 -13.46 16.42
CA LEU A 66 8.10 -13.72 16.34
C LEU A 66 7.33 -12.52 16.93
N PRO A 67 6.98 -11.52 16.10
CA PRO A 67 6.24 -10.35 16.56
C PRO A 67 4.89 -10.75 17.17
N GLN A 68 4.60 -10.31 18.38
CA GLN A 68 3.28 -10.46 19.00
C GLN A 68 2.31 -9.44 18.41
N GLU A 69 2.78 -8.21 18.20
CA GLU A 69 2.04 -7.14 17.55
C GLU A 69 2.80 -6.68 16.31
N TRP A 70 2.08 -6.57 15.19
CA TRP A 70 2.68 -6.16 13.93
C TRP A 70 2.77 -4.64 13.84
N GLN A 71 3.96 -4.15 13.53
CA GLN A 71 4.23 -2.75 13.28
C GLN A 71 4.33 -2.49 11.78
N TYR A 72 3.94 -1.29 11.39
CA TYR A 72 3.95 -0.84 9.99
C TYR A 72 4.81 0.42 9.88
N THR A 73 5.54 0.54 8.79
CA THR A 73 6.42 1.68 8.56
C THR A 73 6.25 2.23 7.14
N VAL A 74 6.39 3.53 7.01
CA VAL A 74 6.49 4.20 5.71
C VAL A 74 7.91 4.04 5.20
N ALA A 75 8.09 3.64 3.93
CA ALA A 75 9.39 3.54 3.31
C ALA A 75 10.10 4.90 3.33
N ALA A 76 11.38 4.91 3.72
CA ALA A 76 12.14 6.13 4.02
C ALA A 76 12.20 7.11 2.84
N ASP A 77 12.32 6.58 1.62
CA ASP A 77 12.37 7.34 0.37
C ASP A 77 11.00 7.82 -0.14
N LYS A 78 9.90 7.36 0.46
CA LYS A 78 8.51 7.58 0.00
C LYS A 78 7.68 8.46 0.93
N GLY A 79 8.30 9.01 1.98
CA GLY A 79 7.61 9.82 2.99
C GLY A 79 6.86 11.02 2.42
N LYS A 80 7.41 11.68 1.38
CA LYS A 80 6.74 12.82 0.72
C LYS A 80 5.39 12.42 0.14
N GLN A 81 5.36 11.36 -0.66
CA GLN A 81 4.11 10.91 -1.29
C GLN A 81 3.11 10.36 -0.27
N PHE A 82 3.57 9.65 0.75
CA PHE A 82 2.70 9.23 1.85
C PHE A 82 2.06 10.42 2.57
N LYS A 83 2.83 11.48 2.84
CA LYS A 83 2.30 12.70 3.45
C LYS A 83 1.21 13.33 2.59
N ILE A 84 1.43 13.46 1.27
CA ILE A 84 0.43 13.98 0.33
C ILE A 84 -0.86 13.15 0.42
N LEU A 85 -0.78 11.82 0.33
CA LEU A 85 -1.96 10.94 0.43
C LEU A 85 -2.68 11.10 1.77
N LYS A 86 -1.92 11.17 2.87
CA LYS A 86 -2.49 11.40 4.21
C LYS A 86 -3.24 12.73 4.28
N ASP A 87 -2.63 13.81 3.80
CA ASP A 87 -3.24 15.14 3.81
C ASP A 87 -4.51 15.16 2.94
N LEU A 88 -4.49 14.55 1.74
CA LEU A 88 -5.65 14.43 0.86
C LEU A 88 -6.78 13.60 1.49
N MET A 89 -6.47 12.51 2.17
CA MET A 89 -7.47 11.69 2.89
C MET A 89 -8.18 12.46 4.01
N HIS A 90 -7.54 13.48 4.58
CA HIS A 90 -8.10 14.29 5.67
C HIS A 90 -8.70 15.61 5.20
N ARG A 91 -8.67 15.95 3.91
CA ARG A 91 -9.32 17.16 3.36
C ARG A 91 -10.82 17.13 3.68
N ALA A 92 -11.37 18.27 4.09
CA ALA A 92 -12.78 18.39 4.47
C ALA A 92 -13.74 18.21 3.27
N ASP A 93 -13.29 18.58 2.07
CA ASP A 93 -14.05 18.44 0.81
C ASP A 93 -14.00 17.03 0.21
N VAL A 94 -13.19 16.14 0.75
CA VAL A 94 -13.15 14.71 0.38
C VAL A 94 -14.10 13.94 1.27
N SER A 95 -15.20 13.45 0.72
CA SER A 95 -16.21 12.66 1.45
C SER A 95 -15.98 11.14 1.40
N GLU A 96 -15.30 10.65 0.36
CA GLU A 96 -15.13 9.23 0.08
C GLU A 96 -13.78 8.98 -0.59
N VAL A 97 -13.19 7.81 -0.34
CA VAL A 97 -11.96 7.34 -0.99
C VAL A 97 -12.27 6.21 -1.95
N VAL A 98 -11.70 6.22 -3.14
CA VAL A 98 -11.80 5.14 -4.13
C VAL A 98 -10.46 4.42 -4.20
N ASN A 99 -10.43 3.14 -3.86
CA ASN A 99 -9.29 2.28 -4.13
C ASN A 99 -9.26 1.91 -5.62
N ALA A 100 -8.35 2.51 -6.37
CA ALA A 100 -8.09 2.26 -7.77
C ALA A 100 -6.71 1.63 -8.03
N CYS A 101 -6.15 0.94 -7.02
CA CYS A 101 -4.98 0.09 -7.21
C CYS A 101 -5.34 -1.15 -8.04
N ASP A 102 -4.33 -1.84 -8.56
CA ASP A 102 -4.52 -2.99 -9.45
C ASP A 102 -5.50 -4.02 -8.86
N ALA A 103 -6.30 -4.63 -9.73
CA ALA A 103 -7.32 -5.61 -9.35
C ALA A 103 -6.67 -6.94 -8.91
N GLY A 104 -6.35 -7.04 -7.63
CA GLY A 104 -5.66 -8.19 -7.07
C GLY A 104 -5.32 -8.02 -5.58
N ARG A 105 -4.70 -9.05 -5.01
CA ARG A 105 -4.29 -9.07 -3.60
C ARG A 105 -3.30 -7.97 -3.26
N GLU A 106 -2.31 -7.74 -4.13
CA GLU A 106 -1.27 -6.72 -3.91
C GLU A 106 -1.85 -5.31 -3.93
N GLY A 107 -2.66 -4.97 -4.93
CA GLY A 107 -3.31 -3.65 -5.00
C GLY A 107 -4.22 -3.39 -3.79
N GLU A 108 -4.91 -4.42 -3.30
CA GLU A 108 -5.70 -4.29 -2.07
C GLU A 108 -4.81 -4.06 -0.84
N LEU A 109 -3.69 -4.78 -0.73
CA LEU A 109 -2.73 -4.62 0.37
C LEU A 109 -2.09 -3.24 0.37
N ILE A 110 -1.60 -2.77 -0.79
CA ILE A 110 -0.99 -1.44 -0.96
C ILE A 110 -1.94 -0.35 -0.48
N PHE A 111 -3.18 -0.37 -0.97
CA PHE A 111 -4.19 0.61 -0.58
C PHE A 111 -4.48 0.57 0.92
N ARG A 112 -4.79 -0.62 1.47
CA ARG A 112 -5.19 -0.77 2.87
C ARG A 112 -4.08 -0.37 3.83
N PHE A 113 -2.83 -0.67 3.52
CA PHE A 113 -1.71 -0.25 4.33
C PHE A 113 -1.61 1.28 4.40
N VAL A 114 -1.73 1.96 3.27
CA VAL A 114 -1.71 3.43 3.22
C VAL A 114 -2.92 4.02 3.95
N TYR A 115 -4.11 3.49 3.69
CA TYR A 115 -5.36 3.95 4.29
C TYR A 115 -5.33 3.84 5.84
N HIS A 116 -4.89 2.69 6.36
CA HIS A 116 -4.79 2.47 7.81
C HIS A 116 -3.66 3.30 8.44
N GLN A 117 -2.49 3.34 7.80
CA GLN A 117 -1.34 4.11 8.30
C GLN A 117 -1.60 5.62 8.28
N ALA A 118 -2.39 6.11 7.34
CA ALA A 118 -2.86 7.49 7.32
C ALA A 118 -3.88 7.80 8.44
N GLY A 119 -4.48 6.79 9.07
CA GLY A 119 -5.55 6.95 10.05
C GLY A 119 -6.88 7.40 9.43
N CYS A 120 -7.09 7.16 8.15
CA CYS A 120 -8.31 7.53 7.45
C CYS A 120 -9.52 6.76 8.01
N LYS A 121 -10.66 7.46 8.19
CA LYS A 121 -11.92 6.88 8.67
C LYS A 121 -13.07 7.08 7.67
N LYS A 122 -12.80 7.71 6.53
CA LYS A 122 -13.82 7.95 5.51
C LYS A 122 -14.23 6.64 4.85
N PRO A 123 -15.49 6.52 4.40
CA PRO A 123 -15.91 5.36 3.64
C PRO A 123 -15.07 5.23 2.37
N PHE A 124 -14.86 4.00 1.92
CA PHE A 124 -14.15 3.76 0.68
C PHE A 124 -14.84 2.71 -0.18
N THR A 125 -14.69 2.91 -1.48
CA THR A 125 -15.18 2.01 -2.53
C THR A 125 -14.00 1.45 -3.31
N ARG A 126 -14.27 0.42 -4.12
CA ARG A 126 -13.29 -0.28 -4.92
C ARG A 126 -13.61 -0.19 -6.40
N LEU A 127 -12.69 0.34 -7.17
CA LEU A 127 -12.65 0.22 -8.63
C LEU A 127 -12.00 -1.13 -8.98
N TRP A 128 -12.75 -2.01 -9.64
CA TRP A 128 -12.27 -3.33 -10.03
C TRP A 128 -12.34 -3.48 -11.54
N ILE A 129 -11.25 -3.21 -12.21
CA ILE A 129 -11.13 -3.26 -13.67
C ILE A 129 -9.85 -3.99 -14.07
N SER A 130 -9.85 -4.62 -15.22
CA SER A 130 -8.71 -5.34 -15.81
C SER A 130 -8.09 -4.60 -17.00
N SER A 131 -8.66 -3.49 -17.43
CA SER A 131 -8.16 -2.66 -18.52
C SER A 131 -8.11 -1.18 -18.11
N MET A 132 -7.12 -0.47 -18.63
CA MET A 132 -6.94 0.98 -18.43
C MET A 132 -7.47 1.81 -19.62
N GLU A 133 -8.26 1.21 -20.50
CA GLU A 133 -8.95 1.93 -21.54
C GLU A 133 -10.02 2.86 -20.97
N THR A 134 -10.25 3.99 -21.64
CA THR A 134 -11.15 5.04 -21.16
C THR A 134 -12.56 4.53 -20.84
N ASP A 135 -13.11 3.67 -21.69
CA ASP A 135 -14.48 3.15 -21.51
C ASP A 135 -14.55 2.14 -20.35
N ALA A 136 -13.50 1.34 -20.17
CA ALA A 136 -13.40 0.41 -19.04
C ALA A 136 -13.30 1.18 -17.70
N ILE A 137 -12.51 2.26 -17.66
CA ILE A 137 -12.39 3.13 -16.49
C ILE A 137 -13.75 3.77 -16.17
N LYS A 138 -14.42 4.40 -17.15
CA LYS A 138 -15.72 5.04 -16.95
C LYS A 138 -16.77 4.05 -16.44
N SER A 139 -16.91 2.92 -17.13
CA SER A 139 -17.83 1.83 -16.71
C SER A 139 -17.49 1.32 -15.30
N GLY A 140 -16.22 1.23 -14.95
CA GLY A 140 -15.78 0.86 -13.61
C GLY A 140 -16.19 1.87 -12.55
N PHE A 141 -16.12 3.16 -12.84
CA PHE A 141 -16.58 4.23 -11.94
C PHE A 141 -18.09 4.24 -11.74
N ASP A 142 -18.87 3.85 -12.77
CA ASP A 142 -20.32 3.67 -12.66
C ASP A 142 -20.69 2.43 -11.82
N ASN A 143 -19.75 1.50 -11.63
CA ASN A 143 -19.95 0.21 -10.96
C ASN A 143 -19.05 0.01 -9.72
N LEU A 144 -18.66 1.08 -9.03
CA LEU A 144 -17.88 1.00 -7.81
C LEU A 144 -18.54 0.07 -6.78
N LYS A 145 -17.74 -0.71 -6.09
CA LYS A 145 -18.20 -1.65 -5.05
C LYS A 145 -17.79 -1.15 -3.66
N ASP A 146 -18.61 -1.45 -2.64
CA ASP A 146 -18.21 -1.21 -1.24
C ASP A 146 -16.88 -1.92 -0.96
N GLY A 147 -15.90 -1.17 -0.43
CA GLY A 147 -14.57 -1.69 -0.18
C GLY A 147 -14.52 -2.86 0.79
N ARG A 148 -15.48 -2.96 1.73
CA ARG A 148 -15.59 -4.08 2.69
C ARG A 148 -15.82 -5.43 2.02
N ARG A 149 -16.36 -5.46 0.80
CA ARG A 149 -16.51 -6.72 0.04
C ARG A 149 -15.16 -7.39 -0.25
N TYR A 150 -14.06 -6.65 -0.12
CA TYR A 150 -12.70 -7.12 -0.38
C TYR A 150 -11.89 -7.37 0.89
N ASP A 151 -12.54 -7.39 2.07
CA ASP A 151 -11.86 -7.63 3.35
C ASP A 151 -11.19 -9.01 3.39
N ALA A 152 -11.84 -10.06 2.89
CA ALA A 152 -11.25 -11.39 2.81
C ALA A 152 -10.01 -11.42 1.90
N LEU A 153 -10.05 -10.67 0.79
CA LEU A 153 -8.90 -10.54 -0.12
C LEU A 153 -7.73 -9.82 0.57
N TYR A 154 -8.02 -8.73 1.28
CA TYR A 154 -7.03 -8.01 2.07
C TYR A 154 -6.42 -8.91 3.15
N HIS A 155 -7.23 -9.63 3.92
CA HIS A 155 -6.72 -10.54 4.95
C HIS A 155 -5.84 -11.65 4.36
N SER A 156 -6.21 -12.20 3.20
CA SER A 156 -5.38 -13.16 2.49
C SER A 156 -4.01 -12.58 2.11
N ALA A 157 -3.99 -11.35 1.58
CA ALA A 157 -2.76 -10.67 1.23
C ALA A 157 -1.90 -10.35 2.47
N LEU A 158 -2.54 -9.90 3.55
CA LEU A 158 -1.88 -9.60 4.82
C LEU A 158 -1.27 -10.86 5.45
N CYS A 159 -1.99 -11.98 5.45
CA CYS A 159 -1.46 -13.25 5.97
C CYS A 159 -0.24 -13.69 5.18
N ARG A 160 -0.28 -13.57 3.85
CA ARG A 160 0.88 -13.87 3.00
C ARG A 160 2.06 -12.96 3.33
N ALA A 161 1.86 -11.65 3.38
CA ALA A 161 2.92 -10.69 3.70
C ALA A 161 3.59 -11.00 5.05
N LYS A 162 2.79 -11.35 6.07
CA LYS A 162 3.29 -11.76 7.38
C LYS A 162 4.07 -13.08 7.33
N ALA A 163 3.58 -14.07 6.58
CA ALA A 163 4.28 -15.35 6.42
C ALA A 163 5.61 -15.17 5.68
N ASP A 164 5.61 -14.40 4.59
CA ASP A 164 6.83 -14.09 3.82
C ASP A 164 7.84 -13.34 4.71
N TRP A 165 7.38 -12.40 5.55
CA TRP A 165 8.24 -11.70 6.51
C TRP A 165 8.83 -12.65 7.54
N LEU A 166 7.99 -13.49 8.18
CA LEU A 166 8.44 -14.43 9.22
C LEU A 166 9.48 -15.41 8.67
N ILE A 167 9.21 -16.01 7.53
CA ILE A 167 10.12 -16.98 6.92
C ILE A 167 11.37 -16.25 6.40
N GLY A 168 11.20 -15.17 5.66
CA GLY A 168 12.30 -14.44 5.04
C GLY A 168 13.28 -13.90 6.07
N ILE A 169 12.82 -13.15 7.07
CA ILE A 169 13.69 -12.55 8.10
C ILE A 169 14.42 -13.63 8.91
N ASN A 170 13.71 -14.65 9.38
CA ASN A 170 14.31 -15.67 10.23
C ASN A 170 15.26 -16.58 9.45
N ALA A 171 14.87 -17.02 8.25
CA ALA A 171 15.72 -17.87 7.42
C ALA A 171 16.99 -17.13 6.95
N THR A 172 16.83 -15.91 6.44
CA THR A 172 17.97 -15.08 5.99
C THR A 172 18.98 -14.89 7.14
N ARG A 173 18.51 -14.52 8.32
CA ARG A 173 19.40 -14.31 9.49
C ARG A 173 20.03 -15.61 9.96
N LEU A 174 19.26 -16.69 10.04
CA LEU A 174 19.76 -18.01 10.45
C LEU A 174 20.90 -18.46 9.53
N PHE A 175 20.65 -18.48 8.23
CA PHE A 175 21.67 -18.92 7.28
C PHE A 175 22.87 -17.98 7.21
N SER A 176 22.66 -16.68 7.36
CA SER A 176 23.77 -15.72 7.42
C SER A 176 24.63 -15.92 8.68
N CYS A 177 24.03 -16.22 9.83
CA CYS A 177 24.78 -16.53 11.05
C CYS A 177 25.59 -17.84 10.94
N LEU A 178 25.01 -18.86 10.29
CA LEU A 178 25.66 -20.18 10.16
C LEU A 178 26.70 -20.22 9.02
N TYR A 179 26.40 -19.58 7.90
CA TYR A 179 27.15 -19.78 6.64
C TYR A 179 27.59 -18.46 5.97
N GLY A 180 27.43 -17.31 6.62
CA GLY A 180 27.65 -15.99 6.02
C GLY A 180 29.06 -15.70 5.51
N LYS A 181 30.05 -16.55 5.84
CA LYS A 181 31.40 -16.50 5.28
C LYS A 181 31.53 -17.25 3.95
N THR A 182 30.60 -18.12 3.64
CA THR A 182 30.65 -19.03 2.48
C THR A 182 29.45 -18.91 1.55
N LEU A 183 28.33 -18.43 2.05
CA LEU A 183 27.09 -18.25 1.30
C LEU A 183 26.55 -16.83 1.48
N ASN A 184 26.26 -16.18 0.38
CA ASN A 184 25.47 -14.92 0.40
C ASN A 184 23.98 -15.31 0.36
N VAL A 185 23.25 -15.07 1.45
CA VAL A 185 21.85 -15.43 1.60
C VAL A 185 21.02 -14.15 1.72
N GLY A 186 20.24 -13.84 0.69
CA GLY A 186 19.29 -12.74 0.66
C GLY A 186 19.69 -11.60 -0.24
#